data_8320844ad49a52607b5d8da0f6ac76d3
#
_entry.id   8320844ad49a52607b5d8da0f6ac76d3
#
_cell.length_a   1.000
_cell.length_b   1.000
_cell.length_c   1.000
_cell.angle_alpha   90.00
_cell.angle_beta   90.00
_cell.angle_gamma   90.00
#
_symmetry.space_group_name_H-M   'P 1'
#
loop_
_entity.id
_entity.type
_entity.pdbx_description
1 polymer ?
#
loop_
_entity_poly.entity_id
_entity_poly.type
_entity_poly.pdbx_seq_one_letter_code
_entity_poly.pdbx_strand_id
1 'polypeptide(L)'
;MRRRFLLAAALALLPAAAAGQARDCELVRANNARRIQTPTSEVWFISGPADFVCSDGTEVRADSAVLHKGVSLELIGRVFYADSARTLEAERAVYYMASARLHAQENVVLTDRQNHGSVIRSQSLTHERAQPDRPEARTIASGRPRPHATLYPRSSTDAAPGDTAAQPFEVDADWMEIRGESRFNATGNVAIARGETRSGSQRASFDEADERLVLSDDAWVEQEDLRLQARTIEAVLSGEQLRLVTAVDEAHLEGRELMVDAATIRLEFQDGALQRLIAVVPPPPAPSAGGETALERPRAVALARDLRLVADSIDALAPGQTLREIIAAGDAFAQRQADSLSAGLPELIANDWVSGDTINAYFVLAEEATDSVAAAVDPAAPPRPDSAAGAAPDSAEVVLERLIVTGPGGRAQALYRASRDGNDPGPPAINYTIADRITLVLSGGEVKEAEATGDVRGRYLEPQGRSARPTSETESTRTQRPPTTGSR
;
A
#
# COMPACT_ATOMS: atom_id res chain seq x y z
N MET A 1 -45.48 -75.48 3.16
CA MET A 1 -44.68 -75.33 1.93
C MET A 1 -45.43 -74.48 0.93
N ARG A 2 -45.13 -73.22 0.87
CA ARG A 2 -45.57 -72.29 -0.20
C ARG A 2 -44.49 -71.29 -0.48
N ARG A 3 -43.75 -71.45 -1.60
CA ARG A 3 -42.78 -70.51 -2.16
C ARG A 3 -43.50 -69.32 -2.75
N ARG A 4 -43.24 -68.10 -2.30
CA ARG A 4 -43.65 -66.83 -2.96
C ARG A 4 -42.48 -66.30 -3.73
N PHE A 5 -42.60 -66.24 -5.05
CA PHE A 5 -41.75 -65.52 -5.97
C PHE A 5 -42.06 -64.03 -5.84
N LEU A 6 -41.06 -63.19 -5.52
CA LEU A 6 -41.08 -61.75 -5.62
C LEU A 6 -40.42 -61.36 -6.97
N LEU A 7 -41.24 -60.90 -7.93
CA LEU A 7 -40.76 -60.20 -9.10
C LEU A 7 -40.32 -58.79 -8.71
N ALA A 8 -39.03 -58.48 -8.84
CA ALA A 8 -38.48 -57.14 -8.72
C ALA A 8 -38.59 -56.46 -10.09
N ALA A 9 -39.49 -55.47 -10.21
CA ALA A 9 -39.60 -54.61 -11.38
C ALA A 9 -38.46 -53.53 -11.28
N ALA A 10 -37.43 -53.67 -12.11
CA ALA A 10 -36.40 -52.66 -12.29
C ALA A 10 -36.97 -51.49 -13.12
N LEU A 11 -37.32 -50.41 -12.46
CA LEU A 11 -37.70 -49.15 -13.11
C LEU A 11 -36.41 -48.48 -13.62
N ALA A 12 -36.16 -48.55 -14.92
CA ALA A 12 -35.09 -47.85 -15.59
C ALA A 12 -35.39 -46.32 -15.58
N LEU A 13 -34.78 -45.58 -14.69
CA LEU A 13 -34.70 -44.14 -14.72
C LEU A 13 -33.80 -43.76 -15.90
N LEU A 14 -34.37 -43.48 -17.06
CA LEU A 14 -33.69 -42.74 -18.12
C LEU A 14 -33.42 -41.32 -17.61
N PRO A 15 -32.17 -40.82 -17.67
CA PRO A 15 -31.92 -39.41 -17.44
C PRO A 15 -32.63 -38.65 -18.56
N ALA A 16 -33.64 -37.86 -18.22
CA ALA A 16 -34.18 -36.85 -19.13
C ALA A 16 -33.01 -35.93 -19.47
N ALA A 17 -32.44 -36.05 -20.67
CA ALA A 17 -31.57 -35.04 -21.23
C ALA A 17 -32.36 -33.73 -21.15
N ALA A 18 -31.93 -32.83 -20.27
CA ALA A 18 -32.39 -31.46 -20.27
C ALA A 18 -31.94 -30.86 -21.61
N ALA A 19 -32.77 -31.01 -22.63
CA ALA A 19 -32.64 -30.25 -23.86
C ALA A 19 -32.67 -28.79 -23.42
N GLY A 20 -31.54 -28.09 -23.56
CA GLY A 20 -31.44 -26.66 -23.28
C GLY A 20 -32.61 -25.99 -24.03
N GLN A 21 -33.56 -25.44 -23.27
CA GLN A 21 -34.71 -24.74 -23.86
C GLN A 21 -34.11 -23.59 -24.67
N ALA A 22 -34.31 -23.66 -25.99
CA ALA A 22 -33.97 -22.55 -26.86
C ALA A 22 -34.75 -21.32 -26.36
N ARG A 23 -34.00 -20.30 -25.93
CA ARG A 23 -34.61 -19.05 -25.47
C ARG A 23 -35.33 -18.40 -26.62
N ASP A 24 -36.62 -18.22 -26.46
CA ASP A 24 -37.48 -17.56 -27.43
C ASP A 24 -37.80 -16.16 -26.94
N CYS A 25 -37.62 -15.16 -27.80
CA CYS A 25 -37.98 -13.77 -27.54
C CYS A 25 -39.15 -13.39 -28.44
N GLU A 26 -40.25 -12.96 -27.85
CA GLU A 26 -41.46 -12.54 -28.54
C GLU A 26 -41.42 -11.03 -28.80
N LEU A 27 -41.77 -10.63 -30.04
CA LEU A 27 -41.95 -9.23 -30.38
C LEU A 27 -43.31 -8.75 -29.82
N VAL A 28 -43.26 -7.90 -28.81
CA VAL A 28 -44.45 -7.35 -28.12
C VAL A 28 -44.99 -6.11 -28.83
N ARG A 29 -44.08 -5.28 -29.38
CA ARG A 29 -44.45 -4.01 -30.00
C ARG A 29 -43.57 -3.67 -31.18
N ALA A 30 -44.20 -3.28 -32.31
CA ALA A 30 -43.54 -2.72 -33.48
C ALA A 30 -44.50 -1.82 -34.23
N ASN A 31 -44.00 -0.83 -34.96
CA ASN A 31 -44.83 -0.06 -35.90
C ASN A 31 -44.91 -0.76 -37.26
N ASN A 32 -43.81 -1.37 -37.71
CA ASN A 32 -43.78 -2.12 -38.97
C ASN A 32 -42.79 -3.29 -38.85
N ALA A 33 -43.16 -4.45 -39.38
CA ALA A 33 -42.31 -5.64 -39.43
C ALA A 33 -42.37 -6.26 -40.82
N ARG A 34 -41.20 -6.40 -41.47
CA ARG A 34 -41.07 -7.02 -42.80
C ARG A 34 -40.28 -8.32 -42.69
N ARG A 35 -40.88 -9.42 -43.11
CA ARG A 35 -40.24 -10.74 -43.12
C ARG A 35 -39.65 -11.05 -44.51
N ILE A 36 -38.44 -11.55 -44.54
CA ILE A 36 -37.79 -12.15 -45.71
C ILE A 36 -37.44 -13.59 -45.35
N GLN A 37 -37.93 -14.54 -46.10
CA GLN A 37 -37.68 -15.95 -45.91
C GLN A 37 -36.93 -16.52 -47.11
N THR A 38 -35.82 -17.20 -46.85
CA THR A 38 -35.05 -17.97 -47.81
C THR A 38 -35.11 -19.46 -47.42
N PRO A 39 -34.67 -20.41 -48.26
CA PRO A 39 -34.62 -21.82 -47.87
C PRO A 39 -33.82 -22.14 -46.63
N THR A 40 -32.84 -21.30 -46.29
CA THR A 40 -31.88 -21.52 -45.19
C THR A 40 -31.96 -20.49 -44.06
N SER A 41 -32.72 -19.41 -44.21
CA SER A 41 -32.76 -18.32 -43.21
C SER A 41 -34.10 -17.58 -43.21
N GLU A 42 -34.47 -17.06 -42.05
CA GLU A 42 -35.62 -16.19 -41.87
C GLU A 42 -35.16 -14.91 -41.17
N VAL A 43 -35.35 -13.76 -41.80
CA VAL A 43 -34.92 -12.45 -41.31
C VAL A 43 -36.11 -11.52 -41.21
N TRP A 44 -36.25 -10.85 -40.08
CA TRP A 44 -37.25 -9.83 -39.83
C TRP A 44 -36.59 -8.46 -39.70
N PHE A 45 -37.08 -7.50 -40.47
CA PHE A 45 -36.71 -6.09 -40.32
C PHE A 45 -37.85 -5.39 -39.60
N ILE A 46 -37.54 -4.84 -38.43
CA ILE A 46 -38.50 -4.23 -37.51
C ILE A 46 -38.18 -2.73 -37.41
N SER A 47 -39.14 -1.89 -37.71
CA SER A 47 -38.99 -0.44 -37.62
C SER A 47 -40.05 0.21 -36.74
N GLY A 48 -39.72 1.35 -36.11
CA GLY A 48 -40.42 1.94 -34.98
C GLY A 48 -39.98 1.30 -33.67
N PRO A 49 -40.60 1.51 -32.54
CA PRO A 49 -40.18 0.86 -31.31
C PRO A 49 -40.21 -0.66 -31.49
N ALA A 50 -39.09 -1.30 -31.25
CA ALA A 50 -38.94 -2.75 -31.33
C ALA A 50 -38.77 -3.30 -29.90
N ASP A 51 -39.88 -3.70 -29.29
CA ASP A 51 -39.91 -4.19 -27.90
C ASP A 51 -40.06 -5.71 -27.92
N PHE A 52 -39.11 -6.39 -27.25
CA PHE A 52 -39.09 -7.84 -27.10
C PHE A 52 -39.13 -8.25 -25.66
N VAL A 53 -39.79 -9.36 -25.37
CA VAL A 53 -39.75 -10.05 -24.08
C VAL A 53 -39.33 -11.49 -24.30
N CYS A 54 -38.30 -11.94 -23.62
CA CYS A 54 -37.78 -13.29 -23.73
C CYS A 54 -38.39 -14.22 -22.67
N SER A 55 -38.41 -15.53 -22.94
CA SER A 55 -38.98 -16.55 -22.03
C SER A 55 -38.36 -16.59 -20.64
N ASP A 56 -37.17 -16.01 -20.47
CA ASP A 56 -36.45 -15.89 -19.20
C ASP A 56 -36.70 -14.55 -18.48
N GLY A 57 -37.67 -13.76 -18.93
CA GLY A 57 -38.00 -12.44 -18.36
C GLY A 57 -37.10 -11.31 -18.82
N THR A 58 -36.17 -11.55 -19.74
CA THR A 58 -35.34 -10.49 -20.32
C THR A 58 -36.19 -9.56 -21.20
N GLU A 59 -36.10 -8.26 -20.97
CA GLU A 59 -36.69 -7.22 -21.78
C GLU A 59 -35.63 -6.56 -22.67
N VAL A 60 -35.96 -6.36 -23.94
CA VAL A 60 -35.12 -5.69 -24.93
C VAL A 60 -35.92 -4.68 -25.72
N ARG A 61 -35.44 -3.43 -25.82
CA ARG A 61 -36.08 -2.33 -26.54
C ARG A 61 -35.07 -1.59 -27.40
N ALA A 62 -35.50 -1.16 -28.60
CA ALA A 62 -34.68 -0.33 -29.48
C ALA A 62 -35.58 0.51 -30.42
N ASP A 63 -35.02 1.47 -31.16
CA ASP A 63 -35.72 2.21 -32.18
C ASP A 63 -36.01 1.34 -33.40
N SER A 64 -35.13 0.41 -33.74
CA SER A 64 -35.31 -0.58 -34.80
C SER A 64 -34.50 -1.83 -34.50
N ALA A 65 -34.89 -2.96 -35.14
CA ALA A 65 -34.19 -4.20 -34.97
C ALA A 65 -34.14 -5.04 -36.22
N VAL A 66 -33.14 -5.90 -36.34
CA VAL A 66 -33.04 -6.97 -37.34
C VAL A 66 -32.95 -8.30 -36.60
N LEU A 67 -33.96 -9.14 -36.73
CA LEU A 67 -34.03 -10.46 -36.12
C LEU A 67 -33.61 -11.53 -37.13
N HIS A 68 -32.49 -12.18 -36.93
CA HIS A 68 -32.09 -13.41 -37.61
C HIS A 68 -32.58 -14.59 -36.77
N LYS A 69 -33.69 -15.18 -37.15
CA LYS A 69 -34.42 -16.19 -36.36
C LYS A 69 -33.50 -17.32 -35.89
N GLY A 70 -33.47 -17.53 -34.58
CA GLY A 70 -32.64 -18.55 -33.92
C GLY A 70 -31.12 -18.25 -33.87
N VAL A 71 -30.67 -17.09 -34.38
CA VAL A 71 -29.25 -16.72 -34.44
C VAL A 71 -28.97 -15.49 -33.60
N SER A 72 -29.48 -14.31 -34.03
CA SER A 72 -29.18 -13.04 -33.37
C SER A 72 -30.31 -12.02 -33.54
N LEU A 73 -30.32 -11.06 -32.62
CA LEU A 73 -31.15 -9.87 -32.66
C LEU A 73 -30.22 -8.64 -32.66
N GLU A 74 -30.18 -7.94 -33.79
CA GLU A 74 -29.46 -6.68 -33.92
C GLU A 74 -30.40 -5.53 -33.54
N LEU A 75 -29.93 -4.64 -32.65
CA LEU A 75 -30.66 -3.54 -32.05
C LEU A 75 -29.99 -2.22 -32.41
N ILE A 76 -30.78 -1.26 -32.88
CA ILE A 76 -30.26 0.01 -33.40
C ILE A 76 -31.07 1.17 -32.82
N GLY A 77 -30.37 2.14 -32.20
CA GLY A 77 -30.90 3.37 -31.63
C GLY A 77 -31.57 3.15 -30.27
N ARG A 78 -31.13 3.88 -29.26
CA ARG A 78 -31.66 3.89 -27.89
C ARG A 78 -31.94 2.48 -27.35
N VAL A 79 -30.93 1.63 -27.48
CA VAL A 79 -31.02 0.24 -26.99
C VAL A 79 -31.15 0.22 -25.49
N PHE A 80 -32.15 -0.51 -25.01
CA PHE A 80 -32.33 -0.82 -23.58
C PHE A 80 -32.48 -2.33 -23.42
N TYR A 81 -31.69 -2.91 -22.54
CA TYR A 81 -31.74 -4.32 -22.14
C TYR A 81 -31.91 -4.37 -20.61
N ALA A 82 -32.80 -5.25 -20.16
CA ALA A 82 -32.97 -5.49 -18.72
C ALA A 82 -33.18 -6.98 -18.45
N ASP A 83 -32.47 -7.51 -17.46
CA ASP A 83 -32.75 -8.81 -16.86
C ASP A 83 -33.05 -8.65 -15.36
N SER A 84 -33.13 -9.75 -14.62
CA SER A 84 -33.44 -9.72 -13.17
C SER A 84 -32.41 -8.95 -12.32
N ALA A 85 -31.17 -8.89 -12.79
CA ALA A 85 -30.06 -8.31 -12.04
C ALA A 85 -29.58 -6.96 -12.60
N ARG A 86 -29.67 -6.75 -13.93
CA ARG A 86 -28.94 -5.68 -14.61
C ARG A 86 -29.79 -4.94 -15.63
N THR A 87 -29.43 -3.68 -15.88
CA THR A 87 -29.88 -2.92 -17.04
C THR A 87 -28.69 -2.48 -17.86
N LEU A 88 -28.85 -2.42 -19.18
CA LEU A 88 -27.86 -1.91 -20.11
C LEU A 88 -28.51 -0.93 -21.09
N GLU A 89 -27.87 0.20 -21.29
CA GLU A 89 -28.22 1.21 -22.29
C GLU A 89 -27.08 1.37 -23.28
N ALA A 90 -27.38 1.54 -24.58
CA ALA A 90 -26.40 1.74 -25.65
C ALA A 90 -27.06 2.33 -26.90
N GLU A 91 -26.26 2.75 -27.89
CA GLU A 91 -26.76 3.15 -29.20
C GLU A 91 -26.99 1.93 -30.15
N ARG A 92 -26.18 0.87 -29.96
CA ARG A 92 -26.26 -0.36 -30.74
C ARG A 92 -25.97 -1.57 -29.87
N ALA A 93 -26.64 -2.69 -30.17
CA ALA A 93 -26.31 -3.96 -29.57
C ALA A 93 -26.66 -5.13 -30.48
N VAL A 94 -25.99 -6.26 -30.28
CA VAL A 94 -26.29 -7.54 -30.89
C VAL A 94 -26.46 -8.59 -29.80
N TYR A 95 -27.64 -9.19 -29.73
CA TYR A 95 -27.90 -10.28 -28.80
C TYR A 95 -27.84 -11.62 -29.55
N TYR A 96 -26.89 -12.49 -29.14
CA TYR A 96 -26.71 -13.84 -29.69
C TYR A 96 -27.47 -14.84 -28.83
N MET A 97 -28.58 -15.39 -29.36
CA MET A 97 -29.52 -16.21 -28.59
C MET A 97 -28.88 -17.51 -28.07
N ALA A 98 -28.15 -18.24 -28.92
CA ALA A 98 -27.54 -19.51 -28.54
C ALA A 98 -26.50 -19.41 -27.40
N SER A 99 -25.71 -18.35 -27.40
CA SER A 99 -24.65 -18.13 -26.40
C SER A 99 -25.08 -17.22 -25.24
N ALA A 100 -26.32 -16.70 -25.27
CA ALA A 100 -26.82 -15.70 -24.33
C ALA A 100 -25.82 -14.54 -24.11
N ARG A 101 -25.24 -14.05 -25.22
CA ARG A 101 -24.24 -12.99 -25.26
C ARG A 101 -24.84 -11.73 -25.86
N LEU A 102 -24.73 -10.64 -25.12
CA LEU A 102 -25.05 -9.29 -25.58
C LEU A 102 -23.75 -8.54 -25.86
N HIS A 103 -23.60 -8.02 -27.05
CA HIS A 103 -22.49 -7.13 -27.41
C HIS A 103 -23.09 -5.76 -27.73
N ALA A 104 -22.75 -4.77 -26.87
CA ALA A 104 -23.22 -3.40 -26.95
C ALA A 104 -22.10 -2.45 -27.35
N GLN A 105 -22.42 -1.41 -28.08
CA GLN A 105 -21.48 -0.42 -28.61
C GLN A 105 -22.09 0.96 -28.55
N GLU A 106 -21.20 1.96 -28.40
CA GLU A 106 -21.51 3.40 -28.40
C GLU A 106 -22.33 3.82 -27.16
N ASN A 107 -21.69 4.60 -26.30
CA ASN A 107 -22.28 5.15 -25.06
C ASN A 107 -22.88 4.08 -24.13
N VAL A 108 -22.15 2.97 -23.96
CA VAL A 108 -22.67 1.85 -23.18
C VAL A 108 -22.64 2.17 -21.69
N VAL A 109 -23.78 1.99 -21.03
CA VAL A 109 -23.95 2.08 -19.57
C VAL A 109 -24.58 0.80 -19.06
N LEU A 110 -23.85 0.03 -18.27
CA LEU A 110 -24.35 -1.15 -17.55
C LEU A 110 -24.55 -0.78 -16.08
N THR A 111 -25.74 -1.03 -15.56
CA THR A 111 -26.06 -0.84 -14.13
C THR A 111 -26.45 -2.18 -13.50
N ASP A 112 -25.76 -2.56 -12.44
CA ASP A 112 -26.10 -3.72 -11.62
C ASP A 112 -27.08 -3.28 -10.51
N ARG A 113 -28.32 -3.75 -10.60
CA ARG A 113 -29.39 -3.39 -9.66
C ARG A 113 -29.32 -4.15 -8.35
N GLN A 114 -28.63 -5.28 -8.32
CA GLN A 114 -28.48 -6.11 -7.13
C GLN A 114 -27.31 -5.66 -6.27
N ASN A 115 -26.31 -4.99 -6.88
CA ASN A 115 -25.13 -4.51 -6.17
C ASN A 115 -25.14 -2.99 -6.02
N HIS A 116 -26.07 -2.48 -5.20
CA HIS A 116 -26.21 -1.07 -4.84
C HIS A 116 -26.13 -0.06 -6.01
N GLY A 117 -26.42 -0.52 -7.24
CA GLY A 117 -26.36 0.33 -8.41
C GLY A 117 -24.95 0.52 -8.99
N SER A 118 -24.04 -0.44 -8.80
CA SER A 118 -22.73 -0.41 -9.47
C SER A 118 -22.88 -0.16 -10.97
N VAL A 119 -22.08 0.74 -11.54
CA VAL A 119 -22.21 1.22 -12.92
C VAL A 119 -20.90 1.05 -13.67
N ILE A 120 -20.99 0.56 -14.91
CA ILE A 120 -19.86 0.54 -15.85
C ILE A 120 -20.22 1.36 -17.07
N ARG A 121 -19.40 2.31 -17.44
CA ARG A 121 -19.50 3.13 -18.66
C ARG A 121 -18.36 2.77 -19.61
N SER A 122 -18.65 2.52 -20.88
CA SER A 122 -17.65 2.16 -21.87
C SER A 122 -18.11 2.45 -23.30
N GLN A 123 -17.18 2.39 -24.25
CA GLN A 123 -17.51 2.47 -25.66
C GLN A 123 -18.00 1.14 -26.22
N SER A 124 -17.52 0.04 -25.66
CA SER A 124 -17.91 -1.32 -26.06
C SER A 124 -18.01 -2.19 -24.81
N LEU A 125 -19.07 -2.98 -24.73
CA LEU A 125 -19.29 -3.93 -23.64
C LEU A 125 -19.86 -5.24 -24.19
N THR A 126 -19.30 -6.35 -23.72
CA THR A 126 -19.83 -7.70 -23.96
C THR A 126 -20.28 -8.27 -22.63
N HIS A 127 -21.55 -8.65 -22.54
CA HIS A 127 -22.12 -9.35 -21.40
C HIS A 127 -22.54 -10.75 -21.79
N GLU A 128 -21.99 -11.74 -21.12
CA GLU A 128 -22.30 -13.17 -21.31
C GLU A 128 -22.96 -13.69 -20.04
N ARG A 129 -24.19 -14.17 -20.15
CA ARG A 129 -24.93 -14.73 -19.00
C ARG A 129 -24.40 -16.12 -18.63
N ALA A 130 -24.59 -16.51 -17.38
CA ALA A 130 -24.31 -17.89 -16.95
C ALA A 130 -25.14 -18.90 -17.75
N GLN A 131 -24.51 -20.03 -18.08
CA GLN A 131 -25.10 -21.16 -18.80
C GLN A 131 -24.60 -22.47 -18.17
N PRO A 132 -25.18 -23.63 -18.46
CA PRO A 132 -24.70 -24.90 -17.91
C PRO A 132 -23.23 -25.23 -18.22
N ASP A 133 -22.75 -24.82 -19.40
CA ASP A 133 -21.37 -24.96 -19.85
C ASP A 133 -20.44 -23.79 -19.40
N ARG A 134 -21.03 -22.71 -18.93
CA ARG A 134 -20.36 -21.52 -18.38
C ARG A 134 -21.11 -21.06 -17.13
N PRO A 135 -20.80 -21.59 -15.94
CA PRO A 135 -21.59 -21.37 -14.74
C PRO A 135 -21.54 -19.92 -14.23
N GLU A 136 -20.54 -19.13 -14.64
CA GLU A 136 -20.38 -17.73 -14.24
C GLU A 136 -20.73 -16.79 -15.39
N ALA A 137 -21.45 -15.72 -15.09
CA ALA A 137 -21.62 -14.61 -15.99
C ALA A 137 -20.29 -13.89 -16.21
N ARG A 138 -20.11 -13.28 -17.37
CA ARG A 138 -18.90 -12.54 -17.72
C ARG A 138 -19.27 -11.22 -18.38
N THR A 139 -18.68 -10.14 -17.88
CA THR A 139 -18.84 -8.81 -18.47
C THR A 139 -17.47 -8.26 -18.82
N ILE A 140 -17.29 -7.83 -20.07
CA ILE A 140 -16.05 -7.23 -20.56
C ILE A 140 -16.37 -5.84 -21.07
N ALA A 141 -15.65 -4.84 -20.60
CA ALA A 141 -15.74 -3.45 -21.05
C ALA A 141 -14.41 -2.99 -21.64
N SER A 142 -14.47 -2.27 -22.77
CA SER A 142 -13.30 -1.77 -23.48
C SER A 142 -13.64 -0.57 -24.37
N GLY A 143 -12.64 0.05 -24.95
CA GLY A 143 -12.81 1.08 -25.98
C GLY A 143 -12.29 2.47 -25.59
N ARG A 144 -12.61 3.47 -26.40
CA ARG A 144 -12.25 4.88 -26.15
C ARG A 144 -13.48 5.76 -26.30
N PRO A 145 -13.86 6.58 -25.30
CA PRO A 145 -13.15 6.78 -24.03
C PRO A 145 -12.96 5.47 -23.24
N ARG A 146 -11.96 5.44 -22.33
CA ARG A 146 -11.66 4.28 -21.51
C ARG A 146 -12.87 3.88 -20.66
N PRO A 147 -13.06 2.58 -20.41
CA PRO A 147 -14.00 2.13 -19.39
C PRO A 147 -13.80 2.81 -18.05
N HIS A 148 -14.91 3.21 -17.47
CA HIS A 148 -15.00 3.74 -16.12
C HIS A 148 -16.04 2.95 -15.34
N ALA A 149 -15.68 2.48 -14.14
CA ALA A 149 -16.57 1.70 -13.28
C ALA A 149 -16.68 2.32 -11.89
N THR A 150 -17.91 2.51 -11.42
CA THR A 150 -18.25 2.84 -10.06
C THR A 150 -18.76 1.56 -9.39
N LEU A 151 -17.96 0.94 -8.52
CA LEU A 151 -18.25 -0.36 -7.93
C LEU A 151 -18.51 -0.21 -6.42
N TYR A 152 -19.68 -0.63 -5.97
CA TYR A 152 -20.00 -0.67 -4.55
C TYR A 152 -19.60 -2.03 -3.97
N PRO A 153 -18.92 -2.07 -2.81
CA PRO A 153 -18.69 -3.33 -2.11
C PRO A 153 -20.04 -3.91 -1.67
N ARG A 154 -20.16 -5.21 -1.68
CA ARG A 154 -21.34 -5.86 -1.14
C ARG A 154 -21.31 -5.71 0.38
N SER A 155 -22.19 -4.90 0.90
CA SER A 155 -22.35 -4.78 2.35
C SER A 155 -22.68 -6.17 2.90
N SER A 156 -21.95 -6.61 3.91
CA SER A 156 -22.38 -7.71 4.74
C SER A 156 -23.83 -7.42 5.17
N THR A 157 -24.69 -8.40 5.13
CA THR A 157 -26.13 -8.36 5.45
C THR A 157 -26.45 -7.82 6.85
N ASP A 158 -25.45 -7.41 7.62
CA ASP A 158 -25.53 -6.95 9.00
C ASP A 158 -25.39 -5.41 9.17
N ALA A 159 -25.29 -4.65 8.08
CA ALA A 159 -25.29 -3.18 8.18
C ALA A 159 -26.64 -2.70 8.71
N ALA A 160 -26.63 -2.10 9.89
CA ALA A 160 -27.82 -1.53 10.53
C ALA A 160 -28.41 -0.41 9.67
N PRO A 161 -29.73 -0.21 9.63
CA PRO A 161 -30.35 0.90 8.93
C PRO A 161 -29.85 2.24 9.52
N GLY A 162 -28.94 2.90 8.80
CA GLY A 162 -28.32 4.16 9.24
C GLY A 162 -26.81 4.23 9.07
N ASP A 163 -26.14 3.12 8.72
CA ASP A 163 -24.73 3.15 8.38
C ASP A 163 -24.50 3.97 7.11
N THR A 164 -23.48 4.79 7.17
CA THR A 164 -23.01 5.64 6.07
C THR A 164 -22.80 4.75 4.85
N ALA A 165 -23.45 5.09 3.72
CA ALA A 165 -23.35 4.32 2.49
C ALA A 165 -21.86 4.05 2.18
N ALA A 166 -21.51 2.78 1.98
CA ALA A 166 -20.14 2.35 1.66
C ALA A 166 -19.61 3.19 0.49
N GLN A 167 -18.41 3.74 0.64
CA GLN A 167 -17.78 4.51 -0.43
C GLN A 167 -17.46 3.58 -1.61
N PRO A 168 -17.86 3.93 -2.85
CA PRO A 168 -17.58 3.13 -4.02
C PRO A 168 -16.09 3.16 -4.37
N PHE A 169 -15.66 2.14 -5.10
CA PHE A 169 -14.43 2.15 -5.86
C PHE A 169 -14.70 2.78 -7.23
N GLU A 170 -13.96 3.81 -7.58
CA GLU A 170 -13.91 4.38 -8.92
C GLU A 170 -12.72 3.79 -9.65
N VAL A 171 -12.97 3.11 -10.77
CA VAL A 171 -11.93 2.39 -11.52
C VAL A 171 -11.91 2.83 -12.96
N ASP A 172 -10.73 3.23 -13.45
CA ASP A 172 -10.45 3.52 -14.85
C ASP A 172 -9.42 2.53 -15.39
N ALA A 173 -9.64 1.95 -16.57
CA ALA A 173 -8.66 1.08 -17.23
C ALA A 173 -8.90 1.03 -18.74
N ASP A 174 -7.94 0.52 -19.52
CA ASP A 174 -8.13 0.31 -20.96
C ASP A 174 -9.04 -0.90 -21.25
N TRP A 175 -9.08 -1.86 -20.34
CA TRP A 175 -9.89 -3.05 -20.40
C TRP A 175 -10.29 -3.51 -18.99
N MET A 176 -11.54 -3.91 -18.82
CA MET A 176 -12.09 -4.42 -17.56
C MET A 176 -12.89 -5.70 -17.80
N GLU A 177 -12.83 -6.63 -16.86
CA GLU A 177 -13.61 -7.86 -16.83
C GLU A 177 -14.18 -8.10 -15.44
N ILE A 178 -15.47 -8.40 -15.38
CA ILE A 178 -16.13 -8.93 -14.20
C ILE A 178 -16.54 -10.37 -14.48
N ARG A 179 -16.18 -11.30 -13.61
CA ARG A 179 -16.59 -12.71 -13.66
C ARG A 179 -17.39 -13.06 -12.42
N GLY A 180 -18.55 -13.68 -12.68
CA GLY A 180 -19.48 -13.98 -11.62
C GLY A 180 -19.95 -12.70 -10.94
N GLU A 181 -19.93 -12.72 -9.65
CA GLU A 181 -20.35 -11.60 -8.80
C GLU A 181 -19.20 -11.04 -7.96
N SER A 182 -18.07 -11.75 -7.88
CA SER A 182 -17.01 -11.48 -6.89
C SER A 182 -15.64 -11.16 -7.49
N ARG A 183 -15.41 -11.42 -8.79
CA ARG A 183 -14.08 -11.23 -9.38
C ARG A 183 -14.05 -10.09 -10.39
N PHE A 184 -13.12 -9.18 -10.18
CA PHE A 184 -12.85 -8.04 -11.06
C PHE A 184 -11.40 -8.07 -11.52
N ASN A 185 -11.17 -7.86 -12.82
CA ASN A 185 -9.85 -7.71 -13.42
C ASN A 185 -9.82 -6.45 -14.28
N ALA A 186 -8.72 -5.71 -14.22
CA ALA A 186 -8.48 -4.54 -15.06
C ALA A 186 -7.06 -4.58 -15.62
N THR A 187 -6.89 -4.06 -16.84
CA THR A 187 -5.60 -4.05 -17.53
C THR A 187 -5.44 -2.77 -18.34
N GLY A 188 -4.22 -2.26 -18.34
CA GLY A 188 -3.79 -1.07 -19.06
C GLY A 188 -4.14 0.22 -18.33
N ASN A 189 -3.11 0.90 -17.83
CA ASN A 189 -3.20 2.18 -17.13
C ASN A 189 -4.32 2.20 -16.06
N VAL A 190 -4.34 1.18 -15.21
CA VAL A 190 -5.35 1.06 -14.18
C VAL A 190 -5.19 2.16 -13.15
N ALA A 191 -6.27 2.87 -12.86
CA ALA A 191 -6.37 3.83 -11.77
C ALA A 191 -7.58 3.46 -10.91
N ILE A 192 -7.38 3.38 -9.60
CA ILE A 192 -8.44 3.05 -8.63
C ILE A 192 -8.43 4.15 -7.56
N ALA A 193 -9.61 4.68 -7.25
CA ALA A 193 -9.81 5.63 -6.17
C ALA A 193 -10.92 5.15 -5.22
N ARG A 194 -10.72 5.35 -3.91
CA ARG A 194 -11.74 5.15 -2.87
C ARG A 194 -11.51 6.15 -1.76
N GLY A 195 -12.41 7.12 -1.62
CA GLY A 195 -12.22 8.22 -0.68
C GLY A 195 -10.93 8.99 -0.97
N GLU A 196 -10.05 9.08 0.02
CA GLU A 196 -8.75 9.75 -0.11
C GLU A 196 -7.63 8.84 -0.63
N THR A 197 -7.88 7.53 -0.71
CA THR A 197 -6.91 6.57 -1.22
C THR A 197 -6.95 6.52 -2.74
N ARG A 198 -5.80 6.61 -3.36
CA ARG A 198 -5.58 6.44 -4.80
C ARG A 198 -4.56 5.35 -5.05
N SER A 199 -4.74 4.60 -6.11
CA SER A 199 -3.78 3.59 -6.51
C SER A 199 -3.75 3.42 -8.02
N GLY A 200 -2.67 2.85 -8.52
CA GLY A 200 -2.52 2.57 -9.94
C GLY A 200 -1.52 1.47 -10.23
N SER A 201 -1.65 0.89 -11.44
CA SER A 201 -0.79 -0.19 -11.93
C SER A 201 -1.07 -0.46 -13.41
N GLN A 202 -0.33 -1.39 -14.03
CA GLN A 202 -0.69 -1.87 -15.36
C GLN A 202 -1.77 -2.97 -15.31
N ARG A 203 -1.88 -3.70 -14.19
CA ARG A 203 -2.89 -4.74 -13.99
C ARG A 203 -3.39 -4.71 -12.56
N ALA A 204 -4.70 -4.86 -12.41
CA ALA A 204 -5.34 -5.03 -11.11
C ALA A 204 -6.26 -6.24 -11.15
N SER A 205 -6.31 -6.99 -10.06
CA SER A 205 -7.29 -8.04 -9.81
C SER A 205 -7.85 -7.92 -8.41
N PHE A 206 -9.15 -8.05 -8.28
CA PHE A 206 -9.83 -8.08 -7.00
C PHE A 206 -10.71 -9.33 -6.93
N ASP A 207 -10.57 -10.09 -5.85
CA ASP A 207 -11.46 -11.18 -5.49
C ASP A 207 -12.17 -10.83 -4.18
N GLU A 208 -13.47 -10.63 -4.26
CA GLU A 208 -14.29 -10.26 -3.11
C GLU A 208 -14.43 -11.40 -2.09
N ALA A 209 -14.38 -12.66 -2.55
CA ALA A 209 -14.47 -13.82 -1.66
C ALA A 209 -13.23 -13.96 -0.77
N ASP A 210 -12.07 -13.60 -1.30
CA ASP A 210 -10.80 -13.60 -0.58
C ASP A 210 -10.48 -12.22 0.03
N GLU A 211 -11.32 -11.21 -0.23
CA GLU A 211 -11.13 -9.81 0.17
C GLU A 211 -9.74 -9.28 -0.21
N ARG A 212 -9.28 -9.65 -1.40
CA ARG A 212 -7.90 -9.44 -1.85
C ARG A 212 -7.81 -8.63 -3.11
N LEU A 213 -7.09 -7.50 -3.06
CA LEU A 213 -6.70 -6.69 -4.21
C LEU A 213 -5.21 -6.91 -4.52
N VAL A 214 -4.90 -7.19 -5.78
CA VAL A 214 -3.52 -7.28 -6.27
C VAL A 214 -3.32 -6.29 -7.39
N LEU A 215 -2.36 -5.39 -7.22
CA LEU A 215 -1.87 -4.46 -8.22
C LEU A 215 -0.52 -4.97 -8.74
N SER A 216 -0.33 -5.04 -10.05
CA SER A 216 0.90 -5.59 -10.64
C SER A 216 1.41 -4.70 -11.76
N ASP A 217 2.74 -4.68 -11.88
CA ASP A 217 3.51 -3.87 -12.82
C ASP A 217 3.34 -2.36 -12.58
N ASP A 218 4.39 -1.75 -12.07
CA ASP A 218 4.44 -0.34 -11.66
C ASP A 218 3.33 0.04 -10.67
N ALA A 219 3.12 -0.83 -9.67
CA ALA A 219 2.08 -0.65 -8.68
C ALA A 219 2.41 0.48 -7.70
N TRP A 220 1.43 1.30 -7.40
CA TRP A 220 1.54 2.34 -6.37
C TRP A 220 0.20 2.52 -5.64
N VAL A 221 0.30 2.92 -4.38
CA VAL A 221 -0.82 3.31 -3.51
C VAL A 221 -0.43 4.59 -2.79
N GLU A 222 -1.34 5.54 -2.74
CA GLU A 222 -1.17 6.83 -2.08
C GLU A 222 -2.38 7.12 -1.19
N GLN A 223 -2.13 7.50 0.04
CA GLN A 223 -3.14 7.90 1.00
C GLN A 223 -2.56 9.00 1.90
N GLU A 224 -3.19 10.18 1.92
CA GLU A 224 -2.68 11.35 2.61
C GLU A 224 -1.23 11.66 2.19
N ASP A 225 -0.28 11.62 3.15
CA ASP A 225 1.14 11.88 2.92
C ASP A 225 1.96 10.59 2.74
N LEU A 226 1.29 9.42 2.66
CA LEU A 226 1.95 8.12 2.53
C LEU A 226 1.86 7.63 1.09
N ARG A 227 2.99 7.28 0.49
CA ARG A 227 3.09 6.70 -0.85
C ARG A 227 3.91 5.42 -0.83
N LEU A 228 3.30 4.33 -1.27
CA LEU A 228 3.94 3.02 -1.41
C LEU A 228 4.05 2.67 -2.89
N GLN A 229 5.22 2.25 -3.33
CA GLN A 229 5.50 1.82 -4.70
C GLN A 229 6.21 0.47 -4.68
N ALA A 230 5.91 -0.38 -5.67
CA ALA A 230 6.59 -1.66 -5.86
C ALA A 230 6.25 -2.23 -7.24
N ARG A 231 6.87 -3.34 -7.63
CA ARG A 231 6.42 -4.08 -8.81
C ARG A 231 5.03 -4.68 -8.59
N THR A 232 4.78 -5.22 -7.39
CA THR A 232 3.49 -5.79 -7.01
C THR A 232 3.10 -5.32 -5.62
N ILE A 233 1.86 -4.89 -5.47
CA ILE A 233 1.25 -4.55 -4.17
C ILE A 233 0.01 -5.41 -4.00
N GLU A 234 -0.04 -6.12 -2.89
CA GLU A 234 -1.18 -6.91 -2.46
C GLU A 234 -1.81 -6.26 -1.23
N ALA A 235 -3.10 -6.02 -1.26
CA ALA A 235 -3.88 -5.53 -0.13
C ALA A 235 -4.94 -6.57 0.25
N VAL A 236 -4.99 -6.91 1.55
CA VAL A 236 -5.99 -7.78 2.15
C VAL A 236 -6.88 -6.92 3.03
N LEU A 237 -8.19 -7.01 2.78
CA LEU A 237 -9.21 -6.33 3.55
C LEU A 237 -9.82 -7.30 4.57
N SER A 238 -10.57 -6.79 5.53
CA SER A 238 -11.47 -7.54 6.39
C SER A 238 -12.74 -6.73 6.51
N GLY A 239 -13.78 -7.15 5.78
CA GLY A 239 -14.92 -6.30 5.50
C GLY A 239 -14.50 -5.09 4.66
N GLU A 240 -14.77 -3.87 5.14
CA GLU A 240 -14.38 -2.64 4.44
C GLU A 240 -13.02 -2.07 4.86
N GLN A 241 -12.39 -2.66 5.89
CA GLN A 241 -11.15 -2.15 6.47
C GLN A 241 -9.92 -2.80 5.87
N LEU A 242 -8.90 -1.99 5.57
CA LEU A 242 -7.58 -2.47 5.20
C LEU A 242 -6.92 -3.13 6.42
N ARG A 243 -6.42 -4.34 6.26
CA ARG A 243 -5.78 -5.13 7.31
C ARG A 243 -4.29 -5.33 7.05
N LEU A 244 -3.92 -5.60 5.82
CA LEU A 244 -2.55 -5.93 5.45
C LEU A 244 -2.25 -5.40 4.05
N VAL A 245 -1.10 -4.75 3.89
CA VAL A 245 -0.53 -4.41 2.58
C VAL A 245 0.85 -5.04 2.49
N THR A 246 1.12 -5.72 1.39
CA THR A 246 2.44 -6.29 1.10
C THR A 246 2.93 -5.79 -0.25
N ALA A 247 4.01 -5.04 -0.25
CA ALA A 247 4.69 -4.57 -1.45
C ALA A 247 5.91 -5.45 -1.71
N VAL A 248 6.05 -5.97 -2.92
CA VAL A 248 7.09 -6.95 -3.28
C VAL A 248 7.82 -6.47 -4.53
N ASP A 249 9.12 -6.69 -4.55
CA ASP A 249 10.07 -6.30 -5.56
C ASP A 249 10.21 -4.77 -5.71
N GLU A 250 11.38 -4.27 -5.29
CA GLU A 250 11.74 -2.86 -5.33
C GLU A 250 10.74 -1.99 -4.55
N ALA A 251 10.35 -2.47 -3.35
CA ALA A 251 9.39 -1.76 -2.53
C ALA A 251 9.99 -0.49 -1.94
N HIS A 252 9.30 0.63 -2.16
CA HIS A 252 9.64 1.97 -1.69
C HIS A 252 8.43 2.59 -1.00
N LEU A 253 8.61 2.98 0.25
CA LEU A 253 7.62 3.70 1.05
C LEU A 253 8.15 5.10 1.35
N GLU A 254 7.38 6.10 1.03
CA GLU A 254 7.64 7.50 1.35
C GLU A 254 6.48 8.05 2.20
N GLY A 255 6.81 8.67 3.30
CA GLY A 255 5.89 9.35 4.20
C GLY A 255 6.49 10.66 4.72
N ARG A 256 5.73 11.42 5.51
CA ARG A 256 6.12 12.75 5.99
C ARG A 256 7.51 12.79 6.65
N GLU A 257 7.86 11.79 7.43
CA GLU A 257 9.12 11.74 8.19
C GLU A 257 9.83 10.38 8.09
N LEU A 258 9.35 9.51 7.19
CA LEU A 258 9.84 8.15 7.05
C LEU A 258 9.96 7.81 5.57
N MET A 259 11.12 7.31 5.16
CA MET A 259 11.36 6.69 3.86
C MET A 259 11.93 5.31 4.08
N VAL A 260 11.42 4.30 3.38
CA VAL A 260 11.89 2.91 3.52
C VAL A 260 12.05 2.27 2.16
N ASP A 261 13.25 1.73 1.90
CA ASP A 261 13.57 0.95 0.72
C ASP A 261 13.86 -0.51 1.12
N ALA A 262 13.20 -1.47 0.48
CA ALA A 262 13.45 -2.89 0.71
C ALA A 262 13.03 -3.75 -0.47
N ALA A 263 13.38 -5.03 -0.48
CA ALA A 263 12.83 -5.97 -1.45
C ALA A 263 11.34 -6.24 -1.18
N THR A 264 10.94 -6.26 0.10
CA THR A 264 9.55 -6.43 0.52
C THR A 264 9.25 -5.51 1.69
N ILE A 265 8.14 -4.79 1.61
CA ILE A 265 7.57 -4.00 2.70
C ILE A 265 6.18 -4.53 3.02
N ARG A 266 5.94 -4.80 4.30
CA ARG A 266 4.65 -5.26 4.82
C ARG A 266 4.14 -4.25 5.85
N LEU A 267 2.91 -3.79 5.66
CA LEU A 267 2.22 -2.85 6.53
C LEU A 267 1.01 -3.55 7.16
N GLU A 268 0.93 -3.57 8.47
CA GLU A 268 -0.17 -4.16 9.24
C GLU A 268 -1.03 -3.03 9.85
N PHE A 269 -2.35 -3.10 9.59
CA PHE A 269 -3.31 -2.11 10.02
C PHE A 269 -4.30 -2.71 11.03
N GLN A 270 -4.76 -1.90 11.95
CA GLN A 270 -5.85 -2.19 12.86
C GLN A 270 -6.73 -0.94 12.99
N ASP A 271 -8.04 -1.11 12.80
CA ASP A 271 -9.02 -0.02 12.84
C ASP A 271 -8.67 1.17 11.92
N GLY A 272 -8.06 0.86 10.75
CA GLY A 272 -7.62 1.85 9.77
C GLY A 272 -6.28 2.53 10.08
N ALA A 273 -5.68 2.28 11.26
CA ALA A 273 -4.41 2.86 11.68
C ALA A 273 -3.24 1.88 11.46
N LEU A 274 -2.11 2.38 10.93
CA LEU A 274 -0.88 1.61 10.82
C LEU A 274 -0.37 1.23 12.21
N GLN A 275 -0.12 -0.08 12.42
CA GLN A 275 0.39 -0.63 13.68
C GLN A 275 1.83 -1.08 13.57
N ARG A 276 2.21 -1.62 12.41
CA ARG A 276 3.53 -2.21 12.21
C ARG A 276 3.97 -2.12 10.76
N LEU A 277 5.23 -1.84 10.56
CA LEU A 277 5.93 -1.88 9.27
C LEU A 277 7.07 -2.88 9.37
N ILE A 278 7.15 -3.81 8.42
CA ILE A 278 8.25 -4.77 8.33
C ILE A 278 8.88 -4.65 6.95
N ALA A 279 10.14 -4.26 6.90
CA ALA A 279 10.94 -4.19 5.67
C ALA A 279 12.00 -5.28 5.68
N VAL A 280 12.04 -6.11 4.65
CA VAL A 280 12.97 -7.25 4.59
C VAL A 280 13.61 -7.38 3.21
N VAL A 281 14.81 -7.95 3.20
CA VAL A 281 15.46 -8.42 1.97
C VAL A 281 15.57 -9.95 2.00
N PRO A 282 15.48 -10.62 0.85
CA PRO A 282 15.60 -12.07 0.81
C PRO A 282 16.98 -12.52 1.33
N PRO A 283 17.06 -13.68 1.98
CA PRO A 283 18.34 -14.24 2.38
C PRO A 283 19.24 -14.42 1.16
N PRO A 284 20.58 -14.32 1.32
CA PRO A 284 21.51 -14.52 0.23
C PRO A 284 21.29 -15.91 -0.39
N PRO A 285 21.40 -16.04 -1.73
CA PRO A 285 21.42 -17.33 -2.35
C PRO A 285 22.56 -18.16 -1.76
N ALA A 286 22.34 -19.47 -1.57
CA ALA A 286 23.37 -20.36 -1.09
C ALA A 286 24.62 -20.23 -1.98
N PRO A 287 25.86 -20.18 -1.40
CA PRO A 287 27.05 -19.98 -2.18
C PRO A 287 27.16 -21.08 -3.24
N SER A 288 27.04 -20.70 -4.50
CA SER A 288 27.33 -21.57 -5.63
C SER A 288 28.83 -21.82 -5.68
N ALA A 289 29.25 -23.06 -5.93
CA ALA A 289 30.62 -23.51 -5.91
C ALA A 289 31.56 -22.87 -6.97
N GLY A 290 31.17 -21.81 -7.63
CA GLY A 290 31.95 -21.06 -8.60
C GLY A 290 32.09 -19.61 -8.18
N GLY A 291 33.15 -19.30 -7.45
CA GLY A 291 33.59 -18.02 -6.89
C GLY A 291 33.26 -16.73 -7.64
N GLU A 292 31.99 -16.44 -7.89
CA GLU A 292 31.58 -15.11 -8.32
C GLU A 292 31.60 -14.17 -7.10
N THR A 293 32.33 -13.08 -7.26
CA THR A 293 32.39 -11.95 -6.33
C THR A 293 30.96 -11.59 -5.91
N ALA A 294 30.72 -11.64 -4.62
CA ALA A 294 29.44 -11.21 -4.04
C ALA A 294 29.12 -9.79 -4.54
N LEU A 295 28.16 -9.69 -5.44
CA LEU A 295 27.51 -8.42 -5.76
C LEU A 295 27.02 -7.84 -4.44
N GLU A 296 27.19 -6.53 -4.26
CA GLU A 296 26.68 -5.85 -3.08
C GLU A 296 25.21 -6.25 -2.84
N ARG A 297 24.98 -6.88 -1.71
CA ARG A 297 23.70 -7.40 -1.34
C ARG A 297 22.74 -6.23 -1.08
N PRO A 298 21.57 -6.17 -1.71
CA PRO A 298 20.57 -5.19 -1.36
C PRO A 298 20.24 -5.31 0.14
N ARG A 299 20.10 -4.19 0.82
CA ARG A 299 19.79 -4.09 2.24
C ARG A 299 18.48 -3.31 2.41
N ALA A 300 17.73 -3.60 3.47
CA ALA A 300 16.65 -2.71 3.87
C ALA A 300 17.26 -1.41 4.41
N VAL A 301 16.75 -0.28 3.94
CA VAL A 301 17.18 1.06 4.36
C VAL A 301 15.96 1.80 4.85
N ALA A 302 16.04 2.39 6.05
CA ALA A 302 15.06 3.33 6.55
C ALA A 302 15.72 4.66 6.85
N LEU A 303 15.10 5.75 6.44
CA LEU A 303 15.44 7.12 6.77
C LEU A 303 14.30 7.69 7.61
N ALA A 304 14.56 8.00 8.87
CA ALA A 304 13.61 8.61 9.78
C ALA A 304 14.23 9.90 10.32
N ARG A 305 13.75 11.05 9.84
CA ARG A 305 14.35 12.36 10.14
C ARG A 305 15.85 12.40 9.84
N ASP A 306 16.68 12.48 10.90
CA ASP A 306 18.15 12.52 10.87
C ASP A 306 18.80 11.14 11.03
N LEU A 307 18.01 10.08 11.27
CA LEU A 307 18.48 8.72 11.50
C LEU A 307 18.37 7.88 10.23
N ARG A 308 19.48 7.35 9.75
CA ARG A 308 19.56 6.36 8.68
C ARG A 308 19.85 4.98 9.26
N LEU A 309 18.97 4.02 9.00
CA LEU A 309 19.09 2.63 9.40
C LEU A 309 19.33 1.74 8.17
N VAL A 310 20.25 0.77 8.29
CA VAL A 310 20.52 -0.23 7.26
C VAL A 310 20.61 -1.60 7.93
N ALA A 311 19.85 -2.58 7.46
CA ALA A 311 19.84 -3.93 8.02
C ALA A 311 19.32 -4.97 7.00
N ASP A 312 19.35 -6.25 7.34
CA ASP A 312 18.68 -7.29 6.58
C ASP A 312 17.17 -7.24 6.77
N SER A 313 16.73 -6.83 7.97
CA SER A 313 15.32 -6.58 8.28
C SER A 313 15.18 -5.37 9.20
N ILE A 314 14.13 -4.59 8.98
CA ILE A 314 13.73 -3.45 9.81
C ILE A 314 12.27 -3.68 10.17
N ASP A 315 11.96 -3.68 11.45
CA ASP A 315 10.62 -3.87 12.01
C ASP A 315 10.30 -2.66 12.89
N ALA A 316 9.31 -1.86 12.47
CA ALA A 316 8.89 -0.66 13.18
C ALA A 316 7.48 -0.85 13.75
N LEU A 317 7.35 -0.65 15.05
CA LEU A 317 6.09 -0.68 15.78
C LEU A 317 5.57 0.75 15.96
N ALA A 318 4.36 1.00 15.45
CA ALA A 318 3.73 2.32 15.48
C ALA A 318 2.26 2.23 15.91
N PRO A 319 1.96 1.77 17.15
CA PRO A 319 0.59 1.63 17.62
C PRO A 319 -0.13 2.98 17.59
N GLY A 320 -1.29 3.02 16.90
CA GLY A 320 -2.05 4.26 16.71
C GLY A 320 -1.29 5.31 15.89
N GLN A 321 -0.49 4.88 14.91
CA GLN A 321 0.35 5.73 14.04
C GLN A 321 1.48 6.49 14.76
N THR A 322 1.78 6.15 16.00
CA THR A 322 2.88 6.74 16.77
C THR A 322 4.04 5.78 16.86
N LEU A 323 5.18 6.12 16.26
CA LEU A 323 6.39 5.29 16.30
C LEU A 323 6.86 5.12 17.75
N ARG A 324 7.05 3.85 18.19
CA ARG A 324 7.50 3.51 19.54
C ARG A 324 8.80 2.74 19.54
N GLU A 325 9.01 1.84 18.60
CA GLU A 325 10.19 1.00 18.55
C GLU A 325 10.56 0.67 17.10
N ILE A 326 11.86 0.65 16.81
CA ILE A 326 12.41 0.08 15.57
C ILE A 326 13.43 -0.98 15.96
N ILE A 327 13.29 -2.16 15.38
CA ILE A 327 14.25 -3.27 15.50
C ILE A 327 14.90 -3.47 14.14
N ALA A 328 16.18 -3.20 14.02
CA ALA A 328 16.98 -3.50 12.84
C ALA A 328 17.85 -4.73 13.12
N ALA A 329 17.75 -5.78 12.32
CA ALA A 329 18.46 -7.04 12.53
C ALA A 329 19.19 -7.53 11.27
N GLY A 330 20.34 -8.15 11.48
CA GLY A 330 21.27 -8.64 10.45
C GLY A 330 22.23 -7.56 9.99
N ASP A 331 23.50 -7.58 10.52
CA ASP A 331 24.55 -6.58 10.27
C ASP A 331 24.01 -5.14 10.34
N ALA A 332 23.24 -4.85 11.37
CA ALA A 332 22.54 -3.59 11.50
C ALA A 332 23.54 -2.42 11.69
N PHE A 333 23.24 -1.34 10.98
CA PHE A 333 23.99 -0.08 11.04
C PHE A 333 23.01 1.08 11.16
N ALA A 334 23.25 1.97 12.13
CA ALA A 334 22.50 3.20 12.28
C ALA A 334 23.46 4.40 12.30
N GLN A 335 23.14 5.42 11.53
CA GLN A 335 23.91 6.65 11.43
C GLN A 335 22.99 7.84 11.60
N ARG A 336 23.40 8.76 12.44
CA ARG A 336 22.74 10.04 12.62
C ARG A 336 23.54 11.13 11.91
N GLN A 337 22.86 11.95 11.13
CA GLN A 337 23.49 13.08 10.47
C GLN A 337 23.83 14.14 11.53
N ALA A 338 25.11 14.46 11.64
CA ALA A 338 25.55 15.49 12.59
C ALA A 338 25.26 16.89 12.04
N ASP A 339 25.02 17.82 12.96
CA ASP A 339 24.91 19.24 12.66
C ASP A 339 26.15 19.80 11.94
N SER A 340 26.01 20.98 11.35
CA SER A 340 26.99 21.67 10.49
C SER A 340 28.39 21.89 11.09
N LEU A 341 28.63 21.55 12.37
CA LEU A 341 29.93 21.61 13.04
C LEU A 341 30.93 20.56 12.56
N SER A 342 30.51 19.56 11.80
CA SER A 342 31.33 18.45 11.30
C SER A 342 31.99 18.70 9.96
N ALA A 343 31.76 19.85 9.32
CA ALA A 343 32.30 20.19 8.01
C ALA A 343 33.84 20.14 8.02
N GLY A 344 34.42 19.19 7.27
CA GLY A 344 35.84 19.01 7.09
C GLY A 344 36.44 17.80 7.82
N LEU A 345 35.64 17.04 8.57
CA LEU A 345 36.07 15.76 9.15
C LEU A 345 35.89 14.63 8.13
N PRO A 346 36.73 13.56 8.16
CA PRO A 346 36.47 12.35 7.38
C PRO A 346 35.08 11.78 7.69
N GLU A 347 34.39 11.27 6.69
CA GLU A 347 33.00 10.80 6.79
C GLU A 347 32.78 9.84 7.96
N LEU A 348 33.73 8.95 8.23
CA LEU A 348 33.64 7.94 9.27
C LEU A 348 33.57 8.54 10.72
N ILE A 349 34.08 9.74 10.91
CA ILE A 349 34.08 10.46 12.21
C ILE A 349 33.24 11.74 12.16
N ALA A 350 32.67 12.05 11.00
CA ALA A 350 31.82 13.22 10.82
C ALA A 350 30.45 13.05 11.47
N ASN A 351 29.96 11.81 11.56
CA ASN A 351 28.62 11.47 12.04
C ASN A 351 28.67 10.53 13.24
N ASP A 352 27.66 10.57 14.09
CA ASP A 352 27.45 9.55 15.12
C ASP A 352 26.88 8.30 14.45
N TRP A 353 27.41 7.13 14.82
CA TRP A 353 26.92 5.88 14.27
C TRP A 353 27.06 4.73 15.27
N VAL A 354 26.23 3.71 15.08
CA VAL A 354 26.30 2.43 15.79
C VAL A 354 26.17 1.28 14.81
N SER A 355 26.82 0.14 15.10
CA SER A 355 26.69 -1.08 14.32
C SER A 355 26.72 -2.32 15.21
N GLY A 356 26.03 -3.38 14.78
CA GLY A 356 25.98 -4.63 15.50
C GLY A 356 25.10 -5.65 14.77
N ASP A 357 24.86 -6.80 15.40
CA ASP A 357 23.94 -7.81 14.84
C ASP A 357 22.50 -7.31 14.89
N THR A 358 22.16 -6.54 15.94
CA THR A 358 20.81 -5.98 16.14
C THR A 358 20.92 -4.59 16.77
N ILE A 359 20.06 -3.69 16.32
CA ILE A 359 19.86 -2.35 16.88
C ILE A 359 18.38 -2.21 17.23
N ASN A 360 18.09 -1.89 18.50
CA ASN A 360 16.77 -1.51 18.97
C ASN A 360 16.77 -0.02 19.28
N ALA A 361 15.88 0.74 18.62
CA ALA A 361 15.67 2.16 18.83
C ALA A 361 14.30 2.39 19.48
N TYR A 362 14.26 3.08 20.61
CA TYR A 362 13.06 3.40 21.37
C TYR A 362 12.73 4.87 21.26
N PHE A 363 11.47 5.17 20.99
CA PHE A 363 10.98 6.51 20.79
C PHE A 363 9.91 6.86 21.81
N VAL A 364 9.89 8.12 22.21
CA VAL A 364 8.89 8.70 23.12
C VAL A 364 8.31 9.99 22.53
N LEU A 365 7.13 10.39 23.00
CA LEU A 365 6.60 11.71 22.66
C LEU A 365 7.46 12.80 23.29
N ALA A 366 7.71 13.88 22.58
CA ALA A 366 8.56 14.98 23.07
C ALA A 366 8.05 15.59 24.39
N GLU A 367 6.75 15.59 24.62
CA GLU A 367 6.14 16.00 25.89
C GLU A 367 6.46 15.04 27.05
N GLU A 368 6.47 13.72 26.79
CA GLU A 368 6.83 12.68 27.77
C GLU A 368 8.34 12.74 28.13
N ALA A 369 9.18 13.12 27.17
CA ALA A 369 10.62 13.25 27.37
C ALA A 369 11.00 14.37 28.35
N THR A 370 10.21 15.45 28.41
CA THR A 370 10.42 16.56 29.37
C THR A 370 9.97 16.20 30.77
N ASP A 371 8.96 15.39 30.96
CA ASP A 371 8.43 14.99 32.26
C ASP A 371 9.33 13.93 32.95
N SER A 372 9.98 13.04 32.20
CA SER A 372 10.87 12.02 32.75
C SER A 372 12.13 12.62 33.38
N VAL A 373 12.59 13.77 32.91
CA VAL A 373 13.72 14.53 33.53
C VAL A 373 13.27 15.32 34.76
N ALA A 374 12.02 15.80 34.79
CA ALA A 374 11.48 16.55 35.93
C ALA A 374 11.13 15.66 37.13
N ALA A 375 10.71 14.40 36.89
CA ALA A 375 10.35 13.45 37.96
C ALA A 375 11.55 12.98 38.80
N ALA A 376 12.79 13.20 38.34
CA ALA A 376 14.02 12.89 39.10
C ALA A 376 14.39 13.97 40.13
N VAL A 377 13.70 15.13 40.15
CA VAL A 377 14.16 16.31 40.91
C VAL A 377 13.27 16.68 42.12
N ASP A 378 11.96 16.27 42.23
CA ASP A 378 11.18 16.61 43.43
C ASP A 378 9.96 15.68 43.67
N PRO A 379 10.01 14.82 44.73
CA PRO A 379 8.86 13.97 45.07
C PRO A 379 7.70 14.66 45.81
N ALA A 380 7.67 15.99 45.92
CA ALA A 380 6.75 16.73 46.78
C ALA A 380 5.83 17.74 46.08
N ALA A 381 5.67 17.69 44.75
CA ALA A 381 4.75 18.61 44.04
C ALA A 381 3.32 18.05 43.98
N PRO A 382 2.29 18.85 44.28
CA PRO A 382 0.89 18.41 44.21
C PRO A 382 0.39 18.21 42.76
N PRO A 383 -0.53 17.25 42.50
CA PRO A 383 -1.02 16.98 41.16
C PRO A 383 -1.78 18.21 40.59
N ARG A 384 -1.43 18.55 39.34
CA ARG A 384 -2.16 19.58 38.59
C ARG A 384 -3.53 19.04 38.14
N PRO A 385 -4.56 19.85 38.13
CA PRO A 385 -5.89 19.41 37.70
C PRO A 385 -5.94 19.16 36.21
N ASP A 386 -6.64 18.08 35.84
CA ASP A 386 -6.96 17.67 34.49
C ASP A 386 -7.53 18.83 33.68
N SER A 387 -6.84 19.24 32.62
CA SER A 387 -7.36 20.16 31.63
C SER A 387 -7.90 19.37 30.43
N ALA A 388 -9.23 19.39 30.35
CA ALA A 388 -10.10 19.29 29.19
C ALA A 388 -9.59 18.53 27.93
N ALA A 389 -10.30 17.44 27.66
CA ALA A 389 -10.43 16.84 26.34
C ALA A 389 -10.80 17.88 25.28
N GLY A 390 -9.98 18.05 24.26
CA GLY A 390 -10.29 18.91 23.13
C GLY A 390 -9.16 19.00 22.13
N ALA A 391 -9.38 18.45 20.96
CA ALA A 391 -8.54 18.41 19.76
C ALA A 391 -7.45 17.32 19.79
N ALA A 392 -7.53 16.39 18.84
CA ALA A 392 -6.41 15.52 18.51
C ALA A 392 -5.20 16.42 18.18
N PRO A 393 -4.03 16.22 18.81
CA PRO A 393 -2.85 17.00 18.48
C PRO A 393 -2.41 16.61 17.07
N ASP A 394 -2.43 17.57 16.15
CA ASP A 394 -1.69 17.51 14.91
C ASP A 394 -0.25 17.14 15.25
N SER A 395 0.19 15.93 14.82
CA SER A 395 1.57 15.40 14.89
C SER A 395 2.32 15.69 16.21
N ALA A 396 2.06 14.90 17.24
CA ALA A 396 2.92 14.86 18.42
C ALA A 396 4.35 14.46 17.99
N GLU A 397 5.29 15.34 18.18
CA GLU A 397 6.69 15.13 17.82
C GLU A 397 7.28 13.96 18.62
N VAL A 398 7.79 12.94 17.91
CA VAL A 398 8.41 11.75 18.49
C VAL A 398 9.93 11.93 18.50
N VAL A 399 10.59 11.65 19.61
CA VAL A 399 12.04 11.77 19.76
C VAL A 399 12.68 10.44 20.13
N LEU A 400 13.90 10.20 19.62
CA LEU A 400 14.68 9.03 19.98
C LEU A 400 15.18 9.17 21.42
N GLU A 401 14.76 8.25 22.30
CA GLU A 401 15.14 8.21 23.72
C GLU A 401 16.34 7.29 23.96
N ARG A 402 16.35 6.10 23.34
CA ARG A 402 17.32 5.06 23.65
C ARG A 402 17.65 4.20 22.44
N LEU A 403 18.95 3.91 22.28
CA LEU A 403 19.47 2.92 21.34
C LEU A 403 20.14 1.78 22.11
N ILE A 404 19.81 0.55 21.73
CA ILE A 404 20.49 -0.65 22.26
C ILE A 404 21.09 -1.40 21.07
N VAL A 405 22.39 -1.55 21.08
CA VAL A 405 23.15 -2.28 20.06
C VAL A 405 23.64 -3.58 20.64
N THR A 406 23.44 -4.68 19.96
CA THR A 406 23.86 -6.01 20.39
C THR A 406 24.70 -6.68 19.31
N GLY A 407 25.85 -7.22 19.70
CA GLY A 407 26.77 -7.95 18.81
C GLY A 407 27.74 -8.80 19.62
N PRO A 408 27.37 -10.06 19.99
CA PRO A 408 28.17 -10.95 20.80
C PRO A 408 29.57 -11.15 20.22
N GLY A 409 30.58 -11.25 21.09
CA GLY A 409 31.98 -11.36 20.69
C GLY A 409 32.63 -10.01 20.33
N GLY A 410 32.14 -8.90 20.90
CA GLY A 410 32.65 -7.55 20.65
C GLY A 410 32.32 -6.98 19.30
N ARG A 411 31.15 -7.39 18.71
CA ARG A 411 30.69 -6.87 17.41
C ARG A 411 29.79 -5.65 17.50
N ALA A 412 29.31 -5.32 18.72
CA ALA A 412 28.60 -4.07 18.91
C ALA A 412 29.63 -2.93 18.96
N GLN A 413 29.41 -1.92 18.14
CA GLN A 413 30.29 -0.75 18.02
C GLN A 413 29.47 0.52 18.05
N ALA A 414 30.00 1.56 18.65
CA ALA A 414 29.40 2.88 18.68
C ALA A 414 30.46 3.97 18.57
N LEU A 415 30.23 4.96 17.73
CA LEU A 415 30.95 6.22 17.70
C LEU A 415 29.93 7.32 17.94
N TYR A 416 30.12 8.05 19.03
CA TYR A 416 29.22 9.12 19.45
C TYR A 416 29.96 10.30 20.06
N ARG A 417 29.35 11.46 19.95
CA ARG A 417 29.85 12.70 20.58
C ARG A 417 29.18 12.87 21.94
N ALA A 418 30.00 13.17 22.93
CA ALA A 418 29.50 13.56 24.24
C ALA A 418 29.44 15.10 24.33
N SER A 419 28.27 15.61 24.72
CA SER A 419 28.11 17.03 25.03
C SER A 419 29.07 17.41 26.19
N ARG A 420 29.75 18.53 26.05
CA ARG A 420 30.49 19.13 27.17
C ARG A 420 29.54 19.95 28.02
N ASP A 421 29.85 20.05 29.33
CA ASP A 421 29.11 20.94 30.23
C ASP A 421 28.97 22.34 29.61
N GLY A 422 27.78 22.92 29.64
CA GLY A 422 27.34 24.07 28.87
C GLY A 422 28.13 25.39 28.92
N ASN A 423 29.35 25.38 29.46
CA ASN A 423 30.24 26.55 29.56
C ASN A 423 31.48 26.46 28.64
N ASP A 424 31.71 25.35 27.93
CA ASP A 424 32.87 25.23 27.04
C ASP A 424 32.44 25.19 25.57
N PRO A 425 32.64 26.25 24.76
CA PRO A 425 32.25 26.31 23.35
C PRO A 425 33.21 25.50 22.44
N GLY A 426 33.99 24.58 22.98
CA GLY A 426 34.90 23.73 22.22
C GLY A 426 34.19 22.63 21.45
N PRO A 427 34.84 22.00 20.43
CA PRO A 427 34.27 20.88 19.71
C PRO A 427 34.01 19.69 20.67
N PRO A 428 32.94 18.90 20.46
CA PRO A 428 32.56 17.79 21.34
C PRO A 428 33.66 16.71 21.37
N ALA A 429 33.76 15.99 22.49
CA ALA A 429 34.60 14.82 22.59
C ALA A 429 34.02 13.65 21.81
N ILE A 430 34.86 12.85 21.15
CA ILE A 430 34.46 11.68 20.37
C ILE A 430 34.77 10.42 21.18
N ASN A 431 33.75 9.61 21.38
CA ASN A 431 33.86 8.29 22.00
C ASN A 431 33.70 7.20 20.95
N TYR A 432 34.61 6.23 20.94
CA TYR A 432 34.48 5.01 20.18
C TYR A 432 34.50 3.81 21.12
N THR A 433 33.47 3.01 21.11
CA THR A 433 33.26 1.89 22.04
C THR A 433 32.98 0.61 21.26
N ILE A 434 33.61 -0.49 21.69
CA ILE A 434 33.36 -1.86 21.23
C ILE A 434 32.92 -2.68 22.43
N ALA A 435 31.86 -3.48 22.31
CA ALA A 435 31.34 -4.34 23.38
C ALA A 435 30.45 -5.46 22.82
N ASP A 436 29.93 -6.31 23.69
CA ASP A 436 28.86 -7.25 23.30
C ASP A 436 27.51 -6.56 23.24
N ARG A 437 27.30 -5.55 24.09
CA ARG A 437 26.12 -4.72 24.14
C ARG A 437 26.46 -3.29 24.49
N ILE A 438 25.88 -2.34 23.78
CA ILE A 438 26.00 -0.91 24.04
C ILE A 438 24.60 -0.33 24.16
N THR A 439 24.34 0.41 25.23
CA THR A 439 23.10 1.16 25.45
C THR A 439 23.44 2.64 25.46
N LEU A 440 22.80 3.43 24.60
CA LEU A 440 22.90 4.88 24.55
C LEU A 440 21.54 5.48 24.93
N VAL A 441 21.54 6.36 25.94
CA VAL A 441 20.38 7.15 26.34
C VAL A 441 20.55 8.56 25.80
N LEU A 442 19.54 9.06 25.09
CA LEU A 442 19.57 10.36 24.43
C LEU A 442 18.55 11.31 25.08
N SER A 443 18.90 12.59 25.10
CA SER A 443 17.97 13.66 25.49
C SER A 443 18.29 14.89 24.65
N GLY A 444 17.23 15.46 24.00
CA GLY A 444 17.41 16.57 23.06
C GLY A 444 18.34 16.23 21.89
N GLY A 445 18.39 14.94 21.51
CA GLY A 445 19.24 14.47 20.42
C GLY A 445 20.70 14.26 20.77
N GLU A 446 21.16 14.49 22.02
CA GLU A 446 22.51 14.28 22.49
C GLU A 446 22.60 13.04 23.37
N VAL A 447 23.71 12.29 23.29
CA VAL A 447 23.99 11.15 24.19
C VAL A 447 24.27 11.68 25.57
N LYS A 448 23.41 11.36 26.55
CA LYS A 448 23.57 11.73 27.96
C LYS A 448 24.20 10.61 28.75
N GLU A 449 23.91 9.37 28.44
CA GLU A 449 24.45 8.20 29.12
C GLU A 449 24.81 7.13 28.11
N ALA A 450 25.92 6.45 28.33
CA ALA A 450 26.40 5.32 27.56
C ALA A 450 26.83 4.20 28.46
N GLU A 451 26.22 3.03 28.36
CA GLU A 451 26.56 1.82 29.07
C GLU A 451 27.08 0.77 28.09
N ALA A 452 28.18 0.11 28.41
CA ALA A 452 28.72 -0.98 27.59
C ALA A 452 28.99 -2.21 28.48
N THR A 453 28.61 -3.38 27.99
CA THR A 453 28.76 -4.66 28.70
C THR A 453 29.33 -5.75 27.80
N GLY A 454 30.16 -6.64 28.38
CA GLY A 454 30.88 -7.74 27.70
C GLY A 454 32.04 -7.24 26.86
N ASP A 455 33.25 -7.77 27.06
CA ASP A 455 34.53 -7.48 26.35
C ASP A 455 34.71 -6.01 25.90
N VAL A 456 34.54 -5.08 26.84
CA VAL A 456 34.49 -3.63 26.57
C VAL A 456 35.84 -3.10 26.21
N ARG A 457 35.95 -2.42 25.07
CA ARG A 457 37.13 -1.66 24.63
C ARG A 457 36.67 -0.30 24.12
N GLY A 458 37.43 0.75 24.44
CA GLY A 458 37.06 2.10 24.03
C GLY A 458 38.26 3.01 23.76
N ARG A 459 38.00 4.03 22.97
CA ARG A 459 38.91 5.17 22.77
C ARG A 459 38.13 6.46 22.95
N TYR A 460 38.73 7.34 23.75
CA TYR A 460 38.26 8.68 23.95
C TYR A 460 39.20 9.65 23.23
N LEU A 461 38.68 10.49 22.37
CA LEU A 461 39.42 11.51 21.65
C LEU A 461 38.96 12.88 22.17
N GLU A 462 39.85 13.52 22.93
CA GLU A 462 39.64 14.87 23.40
C GLU A 462 40.03 15.85 22.28
N PRO A 463 39.13 16.77 21.87
CA PRO A 463 39.49 17.79 20.91
C PRO A 463 40.55 18.72 21.51
N GLN A 464 41.65 18.91 20.81
CA GLN A 464 42.64 19.93 21.23
C GLN A 464 41.97 21.30 21.12
N GLY A 465 41.80 21.96 22.29
CA GLY A 465 41.40 23.36 22.32
C GLY A 465 42.38 24.18 21.46
N ARG A 466 41.86 25.13 20.68
CA ARG A 466 42.71 26.10 20.01
C ARG A 466 43.65 26.65 21.07
N SER A 467 44.92 26.28 20.98
CA SER A 467 45.99 26.88 21.81
C SER A 467 45.85 28.40 21.67
N ALA A 468 45.60 29.07 22.78
CA ALA A 468 45.55 30.51 22.79
C ALA A 468 46.79 31.00 22.04
N ARG A 469 46.63 31.75 20.97
CA ARG A 469 47.72 32.39 20.24
C ARG A 469 48.58 33.07 21.30
N PRO A 470 49.91 32.79 21.40
CA PRO A 470 50.72 33.45 22.38
C PRO A 470 50.56 34.94 22.14
N THR A 471 50.04 35.65 23.12
CA THR A 471 50.04 37.12 23.18
C THR A 471 51.45 37.54 22.98
N SER A 472 51.77 38.19 21.85
CA SER A 472 53.04 38.82 21.58
C SER A 472 53.28 39.78 22.73
N GLU A 473 54.21 39.43 23.63
CA GLU A 473 54.79 40.37 24.58
C GLU A 473 55.36 41.56 23.80
N THR A 474 54.73 42.68 24.01
CA THR A 474 55.24 43.98 23.54
C THR A 474 56.51 44.26 24.26
N GLU A 475 57.65 43.92 23.65
CA GLU A 475 59.00 44.27 24.18
C GLU A 475 59.13 45.78 24.11
N SER A 476 58.98 46.38 25.27
CA SER A 476 59.20 47.82 25.53
C SER A 476 60.68 48.16 25.36
N THR A 477 61.08 48.59 24.17
CA THR A 477 62.41 49.02 23.87
C THR A 477 62.69 50.34 24.63
N ARG A 478 63.36 50.22 25.73
CA ARG A 478 63.91 51.32 26.56
C ARG A 478 65.10 51.89 25.81
N THR A 479 64.91 53.01 25.10
CA THR A 479 65.99 53.78 24.48
C THR A 479 66.96 54.33 25.52
N GLN A 480 68.17 53.73 25.67
CA GLN A 480 69.29 54.31 26.35
C GLN A 480 69.97 55.30 25.43
N ARG A 481 70.02 56.54 25.91
CA ARG A 481 70.76 57.70 25.33
C ARG A 481 72.23 57.50 25.63
N PRO A 482 73.20 57.58 24.69
CA PRO A 482 74.63 57.52 25.00
C PRO A 482 75.14 58.81 25.62
N PRO A 483 76.18 58.76 26.49
CA PRO A 483 76.76 59.98 27.09
C PRO A 483 77.62 60.71 26.07
N THR A 484 77.50 62.01 26.06
CA THR A 484 78.37 62.96 25.42
C THR A 484 79.69 63.03 26.15
N THR A 485 80.78 62.64 25.52
CA THR A 485 82.14 63.03 25.93
C THR A 485 82.61 64.16 25.00
N GLY A 486 82.84 65.33 25.68
CA GLY A 486 83.61 66.43 25.10
C GLY A 486 85.07 66.22 25.31
N SER A 487 85.85 66.72 24.54
CA SER A 487 87.00 67.57 24.65
C SER A 487 88.04 67.40 23.55
N ARG A 488 88.37 68.43 23.17
CA ARG A 488 89.50 69.11 22.54
C ARG A 488 89.68 68.89 21.03
#